data_3c47390954dd5ce7adc9e05b914413a6
#
_entry.id   3c47390954dd5ce7adc9e05b914413a6
#
_cell.length_a   1.000
_cell.length_b   1.000
_cell.length_c   1.000
_cell.angle_alpha   90.00
_cell.angle_beta   90.00
_cell.angle_gamma   90.00
#
_symmetry.space_group_name_H-M   'P 1'
#
loop_
_entity.id
_entity.type
_entity.pdbx_description
1 polymer ?
#
loop_
_entity_poly.entity_id
_entity_poly.type
_entity_poly.pdbx_seq_one_letter_code
_entity_poly.pdbx_strand_id
1 'polypeptide(L)'
;MTDVRAGDALGRRATFMAALAAAAFFFVLYAKTCCPAAYWQDSGIYVRSVYLLGNCYPPGYPVYLCSSYVFTALPGVGAVAGLNFFSAAAGAAVAFFVVLVAVRLGRGDGFGVAGGAAAALALGSAPAVWAQATVAEVYTLSLALTAATIFLLLVWGGGPDDRALWGAAFAYGLACGVHPQQATFLPAYLAYAFWAGGRRLVSLRTLSIAAAAFALALSAYLYLPIRSAAGVASDWGKTGSLKGFYYHVTGKMYRHELFAAGPALVAARARTAAGLFLNQFGWLGLAAGALGAGWLFWRRLKGAVLLFGAAAVAAAFILNYYSANWRTWYTALYMAWALACGAFLAYACRRLAEVRLGLGVAAALAAVLVAALAVSARFGPANRSDFPYAEDAAGNVFRVIGPRATFILSYEGSAVTGPIAALVTASYARPDVLLIDAAGTRQFRDFFDLVGEEYLYMPAAACADRYVEAFMA
;
A
#
# COMPACT_ATOMS: atom_id res chain seq x y z
N MET A 1 -37.99 12.66 -19.28
CA MET A 1 -36.64 12.19 -19.63
C MET A 1 -35.52 13.19 -19.29
N THR A 2 -35.73 14.49 -19.36
CA THR A 2 -34.75 15.54 -19.00
C THR A 2 -34.46 15.61 -17.52
N ASP A 3 -35.43 15.46 -16.62
CA ASP A 3 -35.26 15.55 -15.17
C ASP A 3 -34.47 14.39 -14.59
N VAL A 4 -34.62 13.17 -15.10
CA VAL A 4 -33.85 11.99 -14.64
C VAL A 4 -32.35 12.14 -14.99
N ARG A 5 -32.06 12.67 -16.20
CA ARG A 5 -30.66 12.92 -16.61
C ARG A 5 -30.00 14.04 -15.81
N ALA A 6 -30.77 15.08 -15.44
CA ALA A 6 -30.26 16.15 -14.58
C ALA A 6 -29.97 15.68 -13.16
N GLY A 7 -30.86 14.88 -12.57
CA GLY A 7 -30.63 14.26 -11.25
C GLY A 7 -29.41 13.34 -11.20
N ASP A 8 -29.21 12.53 -12.25
CA ASP A 8 -28.02 11.65 -12.37
C ASP A 8 -26.72 12.46 -12.53
N ALA A 9 -26.76 13.58 -13.25
CA ALA A 9 -25.59 14.45 -13.41
C ALA A 9 -25.22 15.16 -12.11
N LEU A 10 -26.22 15.65 -11.37
CA LEU A 10 -26.01 16.29 -10.06
C LEU A 10 -25.45 15.30 -9.03
N GLY A 11 -25.98 14.07 -8.98
CA GLY A 11 -25.46 13.00 -8.11
C GLY A 11 -24.01 12.63 -8.43
N ARG A 12 -23.64 12.57 -9.73
CA ARG A 12 -22.24 12.32 -10.13
C ARG A 12 -21.30 13.45 -9.73
N ARG A 13 -21.73 14.72 -9.89
CA ARG A 13 -20.95 15.89 -9.45
C ARG A 13 -20.75 15.88 -7.94
N ALA A 14 -21.81 15.68 -7.18
CA ALA A 14 -21.74 15.61 -5.71
C ALA A 14 -20.80 14.49 -5.24
N THR A 15 -20.86 13.31 -5.85
CA THR A 15 -19.95 12.19 -5.56
C THR A 15 -18.50 12.55 -5.82
N PHE A 16 -18.22 13.15 -6.98
CA PHE A 16 -16.85 13.54 -7.36
C PHE A 16 -16.29 14.62 -6.42
N MET A 17 -17.10 15.63 -6.09
CA MET A 17 -16.70 16.69 -5.15
C MET A 17 -16.47 16.14 -3.74
N ALA A 18 -17.29 15.21 -3.26
CA ALA A 18 -17.07 14.53 -1.98
C ALA A 18 -15.78 13.69 -1.98
N ALA A 19 -15.48 13.02 -3.08
CA ALA A 19 -14.24 12.26 -3.24
C ALA A 19 -13.02 13.19 -3.24
N LEU A 20 -13.08 14.31 -3.94
CA LEU A 20 -12.01 15.32 -3.93
C LEU A 20 -11.83 15.95 -2.54
N ALA A 21 -12.93 16.27 -1.85
CA ALA A 21 -12.89 16.84 -0.52
C ALA A 21 -12.25 15.85 0.48
N ALA A 22 -12.59 14.55 0.41
CA ALA A 22 -11.96 13.52 1.22
C ALA A 22 -10.46 13.38 0.90
N ALA A 23 -10.09 13.40 -0.38
CA ALA A 23 -8.68 13.35 -0.79
C ALA A 23 -7.91 14.57 -0.30
N ALA A 24 -8.43 15.77 -0.48
CA ALA A 24 -7.80 17.01 -0.03
C ALA A 24 -7.63 17.03 1.51
N PHE A 25 -8.66 16.61 2.24
CA PHE A 25 -8.61 16.50 3.71
C PHE A 25 -7.50 15.55 4.16
N PHE A 26 -7.46 14.33 3.61
CA PHE A 26 -6.44 13.36 4.01
C PHE A 26 -5.05 13.71 3.52
N PHE A 27 -4.91 14.35 2.35
CA PHE A 27 -3.61 14.85 1.92
C PHE A 27 -3.02 15.86 2.92
N VAL A 28 -3.82 16.86 3.32
CA VAL A 28 -3.40 17.87 4.29
C VAL A 28 -3.11 17.23 5.65
N LEU A 29 -3.97 16.31 6.09
CA LEU A 29 -3.79 15.62 7.38
C LEU A 29 -2.51 14.79 7.40
N TYR A 30 -2.28 13.97 6.39
CA TYR A 30 -1.10 13.12 6.29
C TYR A 30 0.17 13.96 6.11
N ALA A 31 0.14 14.97 5.22
CA ALA A 31 1.29 15.85 5.02
C ALA A 31 1.72 16.57 6.31
N LYS A 32 0.75 17.01 7.14
CA LYS A 32 1.04 17.63 8.45
C LYS A 32 1.59 16.65 9.49
N THR A 33 1.29 15.37 9.35
CA THR A 33 1.70 14.32 10.31
C THR A 33 2.80 13.41 9.75
N CYS A 34 3.32 13.71 8.56
CA CYS A 34 4.45 12.98 7.98
C CYS A 34 5.69 13.06 8.85
N CYS A 35 6.43 11.97 8.88
CA CYS A 35 7.79 11.94 9.40
C CYS A 35 8.65 12.91 8.56
N PRO A 36 9.43 13.83 9.17
CA PRO A 36 10.33 14.70 8.42
C PRO A 36 11.57 13.95 7.92
N ALA A 37 11.86 12.81 8.51
CA ALA A 37 13.05 12.01 8.40
C ALA A 37 12.80 10.64 7.76
N ALA A 38 13.87 9.89 7.48
CA ALA A 38 13.75 8.46 7.17
C ALA A 38 13.21 7.71 8.38
N TYR A 39 12.22 6.83 8.14
CA TYR A 39 11.64 6.03 9.20
C TYR A 39 12.33 4.67 9.31
N TRP A 40 11.99 3.92 10.37
CA TRP A 40 12.51 2.57 10.59
C TRP A 40 12.20 1.60 9.45
N GLN A 41 12.88 0.46 9.41
CA GLN A 41 12.66 -0.64 8.48
C GLN A 41 12.91 -0.25 7.01
N ASP A 42 11.98 -0.63 6.12
CA ASP A 42 12.14 -0.55 4.67
C ASP A 42 12.14 0.89 4.12
N SER A 43 11.62 1.87 4.89
CA SER A 43 11.50 3.26 4.47
C SER A 43 12.82 3.83 3.94
N GLY A 44 13.93 3.62 4.67
CA GLY A 44 15.24 4.09 4.25
C GLY A 44 15.78 3.36 3.00
N ILE A 45 15.44 2.09 2.84
CA ILE A 45 15.81 1.31 1.65
C ILE A 45 15.07 1.84 0.43
N TYR A 46 13.78 2.16 0.56
CA TYR A 46 13.01 2.79 -0.51
C TYR A 46 13.57 4.16 -0.86
N VAL A 47 13.88 5.00 0.14
CA VAL A 47 14.50 6.31 -0.09
C VAL A 47 15.78 6.18 -0.92
N ARG A 48 16.68 5.28 -0.53
CA ARG A 48 17.92 5.02 -1.25
C ARG A 48 17.68 4.53 -2.68
N SER A 49 16.80 3.54 -2.83
CA SER A 49 16.52 2.95 -4.15
C SER A 49 15.88 3.95 -5.10
N VAL A 50 14.93 4.77 -4.61
CA VAL A 50 14.30 5.83 -5.43
C VAL A 50 15.30 6.91 -5.79
N TYR A 51 16.06 7.44 -4.81
CA TYR A 51 17.00 8.54 -5.03
C TYR A 51 18.09 8.19 -6.04
N LEU A 52 18.63 6.97 -5.98
CA LEU A 52 19.64 6.48 -6.91
C LEU A 52 19.05 5.95 -8.23
N LEU A 53 17.72 5.91 -8.39
CA LEU A 53 17.07 5.17 -9.47
C LEU A 53 17.62 3.75 -9.57
N GLY A 54 17.85 3.12 -8.42
CA GLY A 54 18.40 1.78 -8.31
C GLY A 54 17.33 0.71 -8.26
N ASN A 55 17.75 -0.55 -8.16
CA ASN A 55 16.87 -1.67 -7.91
C ASN A 55 16.69 -1.89 -6.40
N CYS A 56 15.45 -2.04 -5.97
CA CYS A 56 15.12 -2.38 -4.59
C CYS A 56 15.13 -3.90 -4.39
N TYR A 57 15.02 -4.38 -3.15
CA TYR A 57 14.88 -5.81 -2.86
C TYR A 57 13.65 -6.45 -3.56
N PRO A 58 13.62 -7.80 -3.74
CA PRO A 58 12.54 -8.46 -4.46
C PRO A 58 11.14 -8.16 -3.90
N PRO A 59 10.16 -7.94 -4.76
CA PRO A 59 10.18 -8.10 -6.22
C PRO A 59 10.61 -6.86 -7.01
N GLY A 60 11.20 -5.81 -6.39
CA GLY A 60 11.79 -4.67 -7.04
C GLY A 60 10.94 -3.41 -7.10
N TYR A 61 9.62 -3.49 -6.92
CA TYR A 61 8.67 -2.37 -6.79
C TYR A 61 8.75 -1.28 -7.89
N PRO A 62 8.91 -1.61 -9.19
CA PRO A 62 9.29 -0.64 -10.21
C PRO A 62 8.30 0.50 -10.37
N VAL A 63 6.99 0.26 -10.21
CA VAL A 63 5.96 1.30 -10.29
C VAL A 63 6.10 2.29 -9.14
N TYR A 64 6.39 1.83 -7.92
CA TYR A 64 6.65 2.70 -6.79
C TYR A 64 7.89 3.56 -7.02
N LEU A 65 9.02 2.93 -7.42
CA LEU A 65 10.28 3.63 -7.65
C LEU A 65 10.14 4.74 -8.70
N CYS A 66 9.53 4.43 -9.85
CA CYS A 66 9.36 5.41 -10.92
C CYS A 66 8.37 6.52 -10.56
N SER A 67 7.22 6.18 -9.93
CA SER A 67 6.19 7.18 -9.63
C SER A 67 6.57 8.11 -8.48
N SER A 68 7.32 7.62 -7.49
CA SER A 68 7.74 8.43 -6.35
C SER A 68 8.97 9.28 -6.62
N TYR A 69 9.76 8.95 -7.64
CA TYR A 69 11.02 9.66 -7.95
C TYR A 69 10.86 11.17 -8.11
N VAL A 70 9.78 11.63 -8.75
CA VAL A 70 9.54 13.08 -8.96
C VAL A 70 9.40 13.85 -7.65
N PHE A 71 9.03 13.17 -6.56
CA PHE A 71 8.91 13.77 -5.24
C PHE A 71 10.27 14.02 -4.57
N THR A 72 11.33 13.38 -5.03
CA THR A 72 12.71 13.66 -4.53
C THR A 72 13.23 15.02 -4.96
N ALA A 73 12.62 15.62 -5.98
CA ALA A 73 13.01 16.90 -6.55
C ALA A 73 12.05 18.05 -6.20
N LEU A 74 11.19 17.88 -5.18
CA LEU A 74 10.28 18.94 -4.74
C LEU A 74 11.08 20.14 -4.19
N PRO A 75 10.82 21.39 -4.71
CA PRO A 75 11.54 22.56 -4.26
C PRO A 75 11.37 22.82 -2.75
N GLY A 76 12.47 23.04 -2.04
CA GLY A 76 12.47 23.30 -0.60
C GLY A 76 12.15 22.10 0.29
N VAL A 77 12.00 20.90 -0.29
CA VAL A 77 11.71 19.66 0.42
C VAL A 77 12.85 18.67 0.16
N GLY A 78 13.45 18.14 1.21
CA GLY A 78 14.47 17.09 1.06
C GLY A 78 13.88 15.80 0.47
N ALA A 79 14.71 15.00 -0.21
CA ALA A 79 14.27 13.79 -0.89
C ALA A 79 13.52 12.81 0.02
N VAL A 80 13.94 12.68 1.28
CA VAL A 80 13.30 11.82 2.29
C VAL A 80 11.87 12.29 2.58
N ALA A 81 11.70 13.56 2.94
CA ALA A 81 10.39 14.15 3.20
C ALA A 81 9.50 14.15 1.96
N GLY A 82 10.09 14.35 0.77
CA GLY A 82 9.37 14.25 -0.51
C GLY A 82 8.75 12.87 -0.71
N LEU A 83 9.45 11.80 -0.39
CA LEU A 83 8.92 10.44 -0.51
C LEU A 83 7.85 10.13 0.56
N ASN A 84 7.96 10.72 1.76
CA ASN A 84 6.90 10.65 2.75
C ASN A 84 5.63 11.39 2.24
N PHE A 85 5.78 12.54 1.57
CA PHE A 85 4.66 13.23 0.92
C PHE A 85 4.07 12.46 -0.25
N PHE A 86 4.87 11.68 -0.99
CA PHE A 86 4.33 10.75 -1.98
C PHE A 86 3.38 9.73 -1.34
N SER A 87 3.76 9.15 -0.21
CA SER A 87 2.91 8.22 0.53
C SER A 87 1.62 8.89 1.03
N ALA A 88 1.70 10.17 1.46
CA ALA A 88 0.55 10.98 1.82
C ALA A 88 -0.40 11.21 0.63
N ALA A 89 0.15 11.53 -0.54
CA ALA A 89 -0.63 11.71 -1.77
C ALA A 89 -1.31 10.41 -2.21
N ALA A 90 -0.61 9.28 -2.13
CA ALA A 90 -1.18 7.97 -2.40
C ALA A 90 -2.29 7.61 -1.39
N GLY A 91 -2.11 7.92 -0.10
CA GLY A 91 -3.14 7.78 0.94
C GLY A 91 -4.38 8.66 0.68
N ALA A 92 -4.18 9.86 0.17
CA ALA A 92 -5.29 10.73 -0.28
C ALA A 92 -6.05 10.13 -1.48
N ALA A 93 -5.33 9.51 -2.43
CA ALA A 93 -5.96 8.80 -3.53
C ALA A 93 -6.77 7.58 -3.05
N VAL A 94 -6.36 6.90 -1.97
CA VAL A 94 -7.19 5.87 -1.33
C VAL A 94 -8.53 6.44 -0.89
N ALA A 95 -8.53 7.57 -0.17
CA ALA A 95 -9.77 8.21 0.29
C ALA A 95 -10.68 8.61 -0.87
N PHE A 96 -10.11 9.15 -1.96
CA PHE A 96 -10.83 9.46 -3.18
C PHE A 96 -11.58 8.24 -3.74
N PHE A 97 -10.85 7.15 -4.00
CA PHE A 97 -11.44 5.95 -4.60
C PHE A 97 -12.39 5.23 -3.66
N VAL A 98 -12.16 5.27 -2.34
CA VAL A 98 -13.07 4.68 -1.34
C VAL A 98 -14.45 5.34 -1.41
N VAL A 99 -14.53 6.67 -1.52
CA VAL A 99 -15.82 7.35 -1.73
C VAL A 99 -16.50 6.87 -3.00
N LEU A 100 -15.76 6.80 -4.11
CA LEU A 100 -16.30 6.36 -5.40
C LEU A 100 -16.79 4.91 -5.35
N VAL A 101 -16.04 4.01 -4.75
CA VAL A 101 -16.40 2.59 -4.57
C VAL A 101 -17.65 2.47 -3.70
N ALA A 102 -17.70 3.16 -2.55
CA ALA A 102 -18.84 3.11 -1.64
C ALA A 102 -20.15 3.56 -2.30
N VAL A 103 -20.10 4.66 -3.06
CA VAL A 103 -21.26 5.15 -3.82
C VAL A 103 -21.71 4.15 -4.89
N ARG A 104 -20.77 3.47 -5.55
CA ARG A 104 -21.09 2.42 -6.55
C ARG A 104 -21.69 1.16 -5.92
N LEU A 105 -21.27 0.78 -4.73
CA LEU A 105 -21.86 -0.31 -3.96
C LEU A 105 -23.26 0.05 -3.44
N GLY A 106 -23.51 1.32 -3.18
CA GLY A 106 -24.78 1.88 -2.77
C GLY A 106 -25.74 2.18 -3.92
N ARG A 107 -26.49 3.30 -3.84
CA ARG A 107 -27.46 3.76 -4.85
C ARG A 107 -27.07 5.06 -5.56
N GLY A 108 -25.96 5.67 -5.23
CA GLY A 108 -25.50 6.92 -5.85
C GLY A 108 -26.28 8.18 -5.41
N ASP A 109 -27.07 8.08 -4.35
CA ASP A 109 -27.82 9.20 -3.74
C ASP A 109 -27.00 9.90 -2.64
N GLY A 110 -27.56 10.94 -2.03
CA GLY A 110 -26.91 11.70 -0.95
C GLY A 110 -26.50 10.85 0.25
N PHE A 111 -27.27 9.81 0.61
CA PHE A 111 -26.93 8.88 1.67
C PHE A 111 -25.76 7.96 1.26
N GLY A 112 -25.67 7.59 -0.02
CA GLY A 112 -24.51 6.90 -0.58
C GLY A 112 -23.24 7.73 -0.48
N VAL A 113 -23.33 9.04 -0.74
CA VAL A 113 -22.20 9.98 -0.59
C VAL A 113 -21.77 10.09 0.88
N ALA A 114 -22.73 10.23 1.81
CA ALA A 114 -22.45 10.26 3.25
C ALA A 114 -21.79 8.96 3.75
N GLY A 115 -22.29 7.81 3.28
CA GLY A 115 -21.68 6.51 3.56
C GLY A 115 -20.25 6.38 3.02
N GLY A 116 -20.01 6.93 1.81
CA GLY A 116 -18.69 7.00 1.21
C GLY A 116 -17.72 7.88 2.00
N ALA A 117 -18.17 9.06 2.43
CA ALA A 117 -17.38 9.95 3.27
C ALA A 117 -17.04 9.29 4.62
N ALA A 118 -18.01 8.64 5.27
CA ALA A 118 -17.78 7.91 6.52
C ALA A 118 -16.80 6.74 6.34
N ALA A 119 -16.90 5.98 5.23
CA ALA A 119 -15.95 4.92 4.90
C ALA A 119 -14.53 5.46 4.70
N ALA A 120 -14.38 6.59 3.99
CA ALA A 120 -13.09 7.24 3.78
C ALA A 120 -12.50 7.75 5.11
N LEU A 121 -13.31 8.38 5.97
CA LEU A 121 -12.88 8.82 7.30
C LEU A 121 -12.48 7.63 8.18
N ALA A 122 -13.26 6.55 8.20
CA ALA A 122 -12.97 5.35 8.99
C ALA A 122 -11.67 4.67 8.55
N LEU A 123 -11.48 4.50 7.23
CA LEU A 123 -10.28 3.88 6.69
C LEU A 123 -9.05 4.78 6.80
N GLY A 124 -9.17 6.04 6.40
CA GLY A 124 -8.05 6.98 6.40
C GLY A 124 -7.55 7.29 7.83
N SER A 125 -8.44 7.28 8.83
CA SER A 125 -8.03 7.40 10.23
C SER A 125 -7.61 6.08 10.88
N ALA A 126 -7.74 4.94 10.20
CA ALA A 126 -7.29 3.66 10.73
C ALA A 126 -5.77 3.70 11.00
N PRO A 127 -5.31 3.36 12.22
CA PRO A 127 -3.90 3.47 12.59
C PRO A 127 -2.94 2.82 11.61
N ALA A 128 -3.30 1.65 11.06
CA ALA A 128 -2.47 0.96 10.08
C ALA A 128 -2.33 1.74 8.76
N VAL A 129 -3.41 2.37 8.27
CA VAL A 129 -3.37 3.14 7.01
C VAL A 129 -2.64 4.47 7.22
N TRP A 130 -2.94 5.18 8.32
CA TRP A 130 -2.27 6.44 8.65
C TRP A 130 -0.76 6.23 8.82
N ALA A 131 -0.38 5.15 9.50
CA ALA A 131 1.04 4.80 9.67
C ALA A 131 1.79 4.67 8.34
N GLN A 132 1.15 4.07 7.33
CA GLN A 132 1.75 3.89 6.01
C GLN A 132 1.68 5.14 5.13
N ALA A 133 0.76 6.06 5.42
CA ALA A 133 0.60 7.31 4.68
C ALA A 133 1.59 8.42 5.11
N THR A 134 2.33 8.21 6.21
CA THR A 134 3.20 9.24 6.81
C THR A 134 4.69 8.92 6.74
N VAL A 135 5.06 7.84 6.05
CA VAL A 135 6.43 7.40 5.84
C VAL A 135 6.61 6.86 4.41
N ALA A 136 7.83 6.81 3.90
CA ALA A 136 8.12 6.27 2.57
C ALA A 136 7.86 4.74 2.55
N GLU A 137 6.69 4.37 2.03
CA GLU A 137 6.21 2.99 1.99
C GLU A 137 5.31 2.72 0.77
N VAL A 138 5.31 1.48 0.31
CA VAL A 138 4.58 1.05 -0.90
C VAL A 138 3.08 0.86 -0.67
N TYR A 139 2.63 0.70 0.58
CA TYR A 139 1.29 0.18 0.90
C TYR A 139 0.16 1.13 0.52
N THR A 140 0.33 2.45 0.66
CA THR A 140 -0.71 3.42 0.29
C THR A 140 -0.91 3.47 -1.22
N LEU A 141 0.15 3.42 -2.02
CA LEU A 141 0.03 3.33 -3.48
C LEU A 141 -0.61 2.01 -3.91
N SER A 142 -0.19 0.90 -3.30
CA SER A 142 -0.79 -0.42 -3.53
C SER A 142 -2.29 -0.40 -3.25
N LEU A 143 -2.71 0.18 -2.12
CA LEU A 143 -4.11 0.28 -1.72
C LEU A 143 -4.91 1.21 -2.63
N ALA A 144 -4.34 2.33 -3.09
CA ALA A 144 -4.98 3.24 -4.03
C ALA A 144 -5.27 2.58 -5.38
N LEU A 145 -4.29 1.85 -5.91
CA LEU A 145 -4.45 1.09 -7.15
C LEU A 145 -5.45 -0.08 -7.00
N THR A 146 -5.48 -0.73 -5.83
CA THR A 146 -6.51 -1.73 -5.49
C THR A 146 -7.90 -1.10 -5.51
N ALA A 147 -8.08 0.04 -4.84
CA ALA A 147 -9.35 0.75 -4.81
C ALA A 147 -9.79 1.24 -6.21
N ALA A 148 -8.84 1.74 -7.01
CA ALA A 148 -9.07 2.13 -8.40
C ALA A 148 -9.51 0.95 -9.26
N THR A 149 -8.83 -0.21 -9.13
CA THR A 149 -9.19 -1.45 -9.84
C THR A 149 -10.62 -1.89 -9.50
N ILE A 150 -10.94 -1.94 -8.19
CA ILE A 150 -12.29 -2.30 -7.72
C ILE A 150 -13.34 -1.30 -8.25
N PHE A 151 -13.06 0.00 -8.20
CA PHE A 151 -13.96 1.01 -8.75
C PHE A 151 -14.24 0.79 -10.24
N LEU A 152 -13.19 0.59 -11.04
CA LEU A 152 -13.30 0.39 -12.48
C LEU A 152 -14.02 -0.91 -12.83
N LEU A 153 -13.80 -1.99 -12.07
CA LEU A 153 -14.56 -3.24 -12.21
C LEU A 153 -16.05 -3.03 -11.92
N LEU A 154 -16.40 -2.28 -10.87
CA LEU A 154 -17.78 -1.95 -10.54
C LEU A 154 -18.43 -1.04 -11.59
N VAL A 155 -17.67 -0.11 -12.19
CA VAL A 155 -18.14 0.71 -13.32
C VAL A 155 -18.45 -0.17 -14.51
N TRP A 156 -17.52 -1.05 -14.88
CA TRP A 156 -17.70 -1.97 -16.01
C TRP A 156 -18.86 -2.96 -15.81
N GLY A 157 -19.00 -3.53 -14.62
CA GLY A 157 -20.11 -4.44 -14.31
C GLY A 157 -21.48 -3.79 -14.29
N GLY A 158 -21.56 -2.46 -14.17
CA GLY A 158 -22.80 -1.69 -14.18
C GLY A 158 -23.16 -1.00 -15.51
N GLY A 159 -22.31 -1.15 -16.56
CA GLY A 159 -22.53 -0.47 -17.84
C GLY A 159 -22.04 -1.27 -19.05
N PRO A 160 -22.35 -0.80 -20.27
CA PRO A 160 -21.98 -1.52 -21.50
C PRO A 160 -20.55 -1.21 -21.98
N ASP A 161 -19.85 -0.23 -21.42
CA ASP A 161 -18.54 0.23 -21.89
C ASP A 161 -17.39 -0.61 -21.36
N ASP A 162 -16.61 -1.22 -22.24
CA ASP A 162 -15.47 -2.06 -21.91
C ASP A 162 -14.21 -1.27 -21.53
N ARG A 163 -14.18 0.04 -21.74
CA ARG A 163 -13.05 0.91 -21.37
C ARG A 163 -12.72 0.82 -19.88
N ALA A 164 -13.76 0.68 -19.05
CA ALA A 164 -13.56 0.53 -17.61
C ALA A 164 -12.86 -0.79 -17.24
N LEU A 165 -13.11 -1.90 -17.98
CA LEU A 165 -12.38 -3.16 -17.81
C LEU A 165 -10.91 -3.01 -18.23
N TRP A 166 -10.65 -2.33 -19.35
CA TRP A 166 -9.28 -2.08 -19.81
C TRP A 166 -8.50 -1.22 -18.81
N GLY A 167 -9.17 -0.18 -18.28
CA GLY A 167 -8.62 0.63 -17.19
C GLY A 167 -8.37 -0.17 -15.91
N ALA A 168 -9.28 -1.09 -15.56
CA ALA A 168 -9.10 -1.99 -14.40
C ALA A 168 -7.90 -2.93 -14.60
N ALA A 169 -7.75 -3.51 -15.79
CA ALA A 169 -6.61 -4.35 -16.14
C ALA A 169 -5.28 -3.58 -16.06
N PHE A 170 -5.26 -2.35 -16.57
CA PHE A 170 -4.08 -1.46 -16.47
C PHE A 170 -3.76 -1.11 -15.01
N ALA A 171 -4.75 -0.65 -14.23
CA ALA A 171 -4.57 -0.29 -12.82
C ALA A 171 -4.10 -1.51 -11.99
N TYR A 172 -4.65 -2.69 -12.26
CA TYR A 172 -4.23 -3.92 -11.63
C TYR A 172 -2.78 -4.32 -12.01
N GLY A 173 -2.39 -4.16 -13.27
CA GLY A 173 -1.01 -4.38 -13.71
C GLY A 173 -0.03 -3.43 -13.01
N LEU A 174 -0.37 -2.14 -12.86
CA LEU A 174 0.41 -1.21 -12.05
C LEU A 174 0.49 -1.65 -10.59
N ALA A 175 -0.63 -2.09 -10.00
CA ALA A 175 -0.67 -2.58 -8.63
C ALA A 175 0.27 -3.78 -8.41
N CYS A 176 0.33 -4.72 -9.38
CA CYS A 176 1.29 -5.82 -9.37
C CYS A 176 2.75 -5.33 -9.39
N GLY A 177 3.04 -4.21 -10.05
CA GLY A 177 4.36 -3.58 -10.04
C GLY A 177 4.67 -2.77 -8.77
N VAL A 178 3.70 -2.65 -7.84
CA VAL A 178 3.89 -2.01 -6.53
C VAL A 178 4.08 -3.04 -5.42
N HIS A 179 3.27 -4.10 -5.36
CA HIS A 179 3.37 -5.07 -4.27
C HIS A 179 2.90 -6.48 -4.68
N PRO A 180 3.65 -7.55 -4.31
CA PRO A 180 3.36 -8.92 -4.73
C PRO A 180 2.03 -9.47 -4.19
N GLN A 181 1.52 -8.93 -3.07
CA GLN A 181 0.21 -9.30 -2.52
C GLN A 181 -0.92 -9.11 -3.55
N GLN A 182 -0.75 -8.24 -4.53
CA GLN A 182 -1.77 -8.00 -5.57
C GLN A 182 -2.14 -9.28 -6.33
N ALA A 183 -1.23 -10.23 -6.46
CA ALA A 183 -1.52 -11.52 -7.08
C ALA A 183 -2.65 -12.29 -6.37
N THR A 184 -2.82 -12.07 -5.05
CA THR A 184 -3.87 -12.74 -4.25
C THR A 184 -5.28 -12.23 -4.58
N PHE A 185 -5.42 -11.06 -5.20
CA PHE A 185 -6.73 -10.48 -5.54
C PHE A 185 -7.26 -10.96 -6.90
N LEU A 186 -6.38 -11.49 -7.76
CA LEU A 186 -6.74 -11.91 -9.12
C LEU A 186 -7.92 -12.88 -9.18
N PRO A 187 -8.01 -13.93 -8.34
CA PRO A 187 -9.13 -14.87 -8.40
C PRO A 187 -10.49 -14.18 -8.20
N ALA A 188 -10.59 -13.23 -7.26
CA ALA A 188 -11.83 -12.50 -7.00
C ALA A 188 -12.15 -11.50 -8.13
N TYR A 189 -11.15 -10.85 -8.71
CA TYR A 189 -11.34 -9.95 -9.85
C TYR A 189 -11.84 -10.72 -11.09
N LEU A 190 -11.26 -11.86 -11.38
CA LEU A 190 -11.71 -12.72 -12.48
C LEU A 190 -13.12 -13.28 -12.24
N ALA A 191 -13.39 -13.75 -11.02
CA ALA A 191 -14.73 -14.24 -10.65
C ALA A 191 -15.79 -13.15 -10.83
N TYR A 192 -15.50 -11.92 -10.36
CA TYR A 192 -16.39 -10.78 -10.57
C TYR A 192 -16.55 -10.45 -12.05
N ALA A 193 -15.44 -10.35 -12.78
CA ALA A 193 -15.48 -10.00 -14.20
C ALA A 193 -16.28 -11.03 -15.00
N PHE A 194 -16.08 -12.30 -14.72
CA PHE A 194 -16.86 -13.38 -15.36
C PHE A 194 -18.35 -13.28 -15.02
N TRP A 195 -18.68 -13.08 -13.74
CA TRP A 195 -20.07 -13.00 -13.27
C TRP A 195 -20.79 -11.73 -13.72
N ALA A 196 -20.11 -10.59 -13.75
CA ALA A 196 -20.69 -9.31 -14.15
C ALA A 196 -20.77 -9.14 -15.67
N GLY A 197 -19.74 -9.58 -16.40
CA GLY A 197 -19.60 -9.40 -17.84
C GLY A 197 -20.27 -10.48 -18.67
N GLY A 198 -20.34 -11.71 -18.16
CA GLY A 198 -20.87 -12.84 -18.94
C GLY A 198 -20.19 -12.97 -20.31
N ARG A 199 -21.01 -13.04 -21.38
CA ARG A 199 -20.51 -13.18 -22.76
C ARG A 199 -19.63 -12.01 -23.24
N ARG A 200 -19.76 -10.80 -22.64
CA ARG A 200 -18.89 -9.66 -22.99
C ARG A 200 -17.43 -9.92 -22.66
N LEU A 201 -17.17 -10.60 -21.55
CA LEU A 201 -15.80 -10.90 -21.13
C LEU A 201 -15.08 -11.80 -22.14
N VAL A 202 -15.80 -12.74 -22.78
CA VAL A 202 -15.20 -13.70 -23.73
C VAL A 202 -15.06 -13.14 -25.15
N SER A 203 -15.40 -11.88 -25.40
CA SER A 203 -15.11 -11.21 -26.66
C SER A 203 -13.60 -11.11 -26.86
N LEU A 204 -13.09 -11.59 -27.99
CA LEU A 204 -11.66 -11.54 -28.32
C LEU A 204 -11.11 -10.11 -28.24
N ARG A 205 -11.86 -9.12 -28.76
CA ARG A 205 -11.49 -7.70 -28.68
C ARG A 205 -11.36 -7.24 -27.23
N THR A 206 -12.33 -7.54 -26.38
CA THR A 206 -12.34 -7.12 -24.98
C THR A 206 -11.16 -7.72 -24.22
N LEU A 207 -10.93 -9.04 -24.40
CA LEU A 207 -9.83 -9.75 -23.75
C LEU A 207 -8.46 -9.31 -24.26
N SER A 208 -8.28 -9.15 -25.58
CA SER A 208 -6.98 -8.74 -26.14
C SER A 208 -6.58 -7.33 -25.69
N ILE A 209 -7.52 -6.38 -25.64
CA ILE A 209 -7.21 -5.02 -25.16
C ILE A 209 -6.96 -5.02 -23.64
N ALA A 210 -7.73 -5.77 -22.85
CA ALA A 210 -7.48 -5.92 -21.42
C ALA A 210 -6.10 -6.54 -21.14
N ALA A 211 -5.74 -7.61 -21.87
CA ALA A 211 -4.43 -8.24 -21.77
C ALA A 211 -3.29 -7.29 -22.19
N ALA A 212 -3.48 -6.53 -23.28
CA ALA A 212 -2.51 -5.54 -23.71
C ALA A 212 -2.35 -4.39 -22.69
N ALA A 213 -3.44 -3.90 -22.09
CA ALA A 213 -3.41 -2.88 -21.04
C ALA A 213 -2.69 -3.40 -19.78
N PHE A 214 -2.95 -4.63 -19.37
CA PHE A 214 -2.25 -5.28 -18.27
C PHE A 214 -0.76 -5.47 -18.57
N ALA A 215 -0.40 -5.98 -19.75
CA ALA A 215 0.98 -6.16 -20.18
C ALA A 215 1.73 -4.83 -20.28
N LEU A 216 1.07 -3.78 -20.78
CA LEU A 216 1.63 -2.42 -20.81
C LEU A 216 1.96 -1.93 -19.39
N ALA A 217 1.08 -2.14 -18.42
CA ALA A 217 1.36 -1.77 -17.03
C ALA A 217 2.51 -2.60 -16.43
N LEU A 218 2.55 -3.92 -16.71
CA LEU A 218 3.63 -4.80 -16.26
C LEU A 218 4.97 -4.50 -16.94
N SER A 219 5.00 -3.81 -18.09
CA SER A 219 6.25 -3.41 -18.74
C SER A 219 7.10 -2.49 -17.85
N ALA A 220 6.54 -1.91 -16.79
CA ALA A 220 7.30 -1.23 -15.74
C ALA A 220 8.42 -2.12 -15.15
N TYR A 221 8.27 -3.44 -15.15
CA TYR A 221 9.32 -4.36 -14.70
C TYR A 221 10.57 -4.34 -15.57
N LEU A 222 10.50 -3.85 -16.81
CA LEU A 222 11.68 -3.63 -17.68
C LEU A 222 12.65 -2.58 -17.09
N TYR A 223 12.15 -1.73 -16.18
CA TYR A 223 13.01 -0.84 -15.39
C TYR A 223 14.16 -1.61 -14.72
N LEU A 224 13.90 -2.76 -14.12
CA LEU A 224 14.89 -3.49 -13.34
C LEU A 224 16.11 -3.93 -14.16
N PRO A 225 15.98 -4.65 -15.29
CA PRO A 225 17.14 -5.04 -16.09
C PRO A 225 17.82 -3.82 -16.76
N ILE A 226 17.07 -2.78 -17.13
CA ILE A 226 17.64 -1.56 -17.71
C ILE A 226 18.55 -0.88 -16.67
N ARG A 227 18.13 -0.75 -15.41
CA ARG A 227 18.93 -0.13 -14.36
C ARG A 227 20.11 -1.00 -13.95
N SER A 228 19.93 -2.31 -13.87
CA SER A 228 21.02 -3.25 -13.62
C SER A 228 22.11 -3.17 -14.71
N ALA A 229 21.71 -3.10 -15.99
CA ALA A 229 22.64 -2.94 -17.11
C ALA A 229 23.38 -1.58 -17.09
N ALA A 230 22.75 -0.54 -16.54
CA ALA A 230 23.37 0.78 -16.36
C ALA A 230 24.37 0.83 -15.18
N GLY A 231 24.56 -0.24 -14.41
CA GLY A 231 25.54 -0.30 -13.33
C GLY A 231 25.20 0.61 -12.15
N VAL A 232 23.91 0.69 -11.78
CA VAL A 232 23.46 1.55 -10.66
C VAL A 232 24.07 1.13 -9.33
N ALA A 233 24.31 2.10 -8.45
CA ALA A 233 24.92 1.87 -7.13
C ALA A 233 24.06 1.04 -6.16
N SER A 234 22.75 0.93 -6.40
CA SER A 234 21.82 0.07 -5.66
C SER A 234 21.21 -0.94 -6.63
N ASP A 235 21.84 -2.10 -6.80
CA ASP A 235 21.38 -3.15 -7.73
C ASP A 235 21.13 -4.46 -7.00
N TRP A 236 19.96 -4.56 -6.37
CA TRP A 236 19.52 -5.80 -5.77
C TRP A 236 19.18 -6.84 -6.85
N GLY A 237 19.70 -8.05 -6.69
CA GLY A 237 19.32 -9.22 -7.48
C GLY A 237 19.97 -9.34 -8.84
N LYS A 238 20.83 -8.39 -9.26
CA LYS A 238 21.53 -8.41 -10.58
C LYS A 238 20.59 -8.80 -11.72
N THR A 239 19.55 -8.02 -11.88
CA THR A 239 18.41 -8.30 -12.78
C THR A 239 18.76 -8.18 -14.28
N GLY A 240 19.98 -7.81 -14.63
CA GLY A 240 20.46 -7.75 -16.02
C GLY A 240 20.53 -9.10 -16.75
N SER A 241 20.44 -10.24 -16.03
CA SER A 241 20.30 -11.57 -16.62
C SER A 241 18.87 -12.07 -16.51
N LEU A 242 18.38 -12.87 -17.48
CA LEU A 242 17.06 -13.50 -17.42
C LEU A 242 16.86 -14.32 -16.14
N LYS A 243 17.88 -15.03 -15.70
CA LYS A 243 17.81 -15.81 -14.43
C LYS A 243 17.69 -14.89 -13.22
N GLY A 244 18.50 -13.82 -13.14
CA GLY A 244 18.44 -12.84 -12.06
C GLY A 244 17.10 -12.11 -12.04
N PHE A 245 16.63 -11.66 -13.21
CA PHE A 245 15.32 -11.02 -13.36
C PHE A 245 14.19 -11.93 -12.88
N TYR A 246 14.12 -13.18 -13.36
CA TYR A 246 13.11 -14.14 -12.93
C TYR A 246 13.14 -14.39 -11.42
N TYR A 247 14.31 -14.58 -10.84
CA TYR A 247 14.46 -14.82 -9.41
C TYR A 247 14.03 -13.62 -8.57
N HIS A 248 14.34 -12.44 -9.06
CA HIS A 248 14.00 -11.19 -8.39
C HIS A 248 12.50 -10.91 -8.42
N VAL A 249 11.90 -10.86 -9.62
CA VAL A 249 10.47 -10.55 -9.81
C VAL A 249 9.55 -11.57 -9.14
N THR A 250 9.94 -12.84 -9.15
CA THR A 250 9.15 -13.91 -8.49
C THR A 250 9.39 -14.00 -6.98
N GLY A 251 10.27 -13.17 -6.42
CA GLY A 251 10.61 -13.24 -5.00
C GLY A 251 11.14 -14.62 -4.58
N LYS A 252 11.94 -15.27 -5.44
CA LYS A 252 12.38 -16.67 -5.22
C LYS A 252 13.09 -16.84 -3.88
N MET A 253 13.78 -15.83 -3.38
CA MET A 253 14.45 -15.87 -2.08
C MET A 253 13.47 -16.07 -0.91
N TYR A 254 12.21 -15.63 -1.05
CA TYR A 254 11.17 -15.74 -0.02
C TYR A 254 10.29 -17.00 -0.16
N ARG A 255 10.59 -17.89 -1.10
CA ARG A 255 9.78 -19.10 -1.33
C ARG A 255 9.68 -20.00 -0.10
N HIS A 256 10.71 -20.04 0.73
CA HIS A 256 10.72 -20.83 1.96
C HIS A 256 9.73 -20.30 3.01
N GLU A 257 9.27 -19.05 2.90
CA GLU A 257 8.26 -18.46 3.77
C GLU A 257 6.81 -18.76 3.32
N LEU A 258 6.63 -19.17 2.05
CA LEU A 258 5.32 -19.49 1.50
C LEU A 258 4.76 -20.75 2.17
N PHE A 259 3.57 -20.62 2.76
CA PHE A 259 2.88 -21.70 3.47
C PHE A 259 3.71 -22.35 4.58
N ALA A 260 4.71 -21.64 5.09
CA ALA A 260 5.61 -22.12 6.15
C ALA A 260 5.03 -21.93 7.57
N ALA A 261 3.92 -21.19 7.71
CA ALA A 261 3.27 -21.04 8.99
C ALA A 261 2.55 -22.35 9.39
N GLY A 262 3.02 -22.98 10.45
CA GLY A 262 2.35 -24.17 10.99
C GLY A 262 0.96 -23.85 11.57
N PRO A 263 0.07 -24.85 11.76
CA PRO A 263 -1.31 -24.66 12.20
C PRO A 263 -1.45 -23.84 13.47
N ALA A 264 -0.55 -24.01 14.44
CA ALA A 264 -0.56 -23.27 15.69
C ALA A 264 -0.32 -21.76 15.47
N LEU A 265 0.61 -21.40 14.56
CA LEU A 265 0.90 -20.01 14.21
C LEU A 265 -0.28 -19.40 13.44
N VAL A 266 -0.85 -20.12 12.48
CA VAL A 266 -2.06 -19.69 11.75
C VAL A 266 -3.19 -19.41 12.72
N ALA A 267 -3.47 -20.29 13.67
CA ALA A 267 -4.52 -20.10 14.68
C ALA A 267 -4.21 -18.90 15.60
N ALA A 268 -2.95 -18.70 16.00
CA ALA A 268 -2.56 -17.55 16.80
C ALA A 268 -2.76 -16.22 16.03
N ARG A 269 -2.35 -16.18 14.77
CA ARG A 269 -2.56 -15.00 13.89
C ARG A 269 -4.04 -14.73 13.64
N ALA A 270 -4.85 -15.76 13.42
CA ALA A 270 -6.29 -15.61 13.23
C ALA A 270 -6.97 -15.00 14.48
N ARG A 271 -6.59 -15.44 15.68
CA ARG A 271 -7.06 -14.83 16.93
C ARG A 271 -6.62 -13.37 17.05
N THR A 272 -5.38 -13.06 16.69
CA THR A 272 -4.86 -11.69 16.71
C THR A 272 -5.61 -10.80 15.70
N ALA A 273 -6.02 -11.33 14.55
CA ALA A 273 -6.69 -10.57 13.50
C ALA A 273 -7.95 -9.86 14.00
N ALA A 274 -8.77 -10.50 14.86
CA ALA A 274 -9.94 -9.85 15.46
C ALA A 274 -9.56 -8.60 16.26
N GLY A 275 -8.49 -8.68 17.06
CA GLY A 275 -7.94 -7.53 17.79
C GLY A 275 -7.41 -6.44 16.87
N LEU A 276 -6.81 -6.81 15.72
CA LEU A 276 -6.38 -5.83 14.72
C LEU A 276 -7.56 -5.02 14.19
N PHE A 277 -8.66 -5.68 13.81
CA PHE A 277 -9.86 -4.96 13.34
C PHE A 277 -10.47 -4.08 14.43
N LEU A 278 -10.52 -4.54 15.68
CA LEU A 278 -10.98 -3.74 16.80
C LEU A 278 -10.13 -2.47 16.98
N ASN A 279 -8.83 -2.59 16.86
CA ASN A 279 -7.91 -1.44 16.93
C ASN A 279 -8.13 -0.43 15.78
N GLN A 280 -8.46 -0.91 14.57
CA GLN A 280 -8.71 -0.02 13.44
C GLN A 280 -10.07 0.70 13.56
N PHE A 281 -11.13 0.03 13.97
CA PHE A 281 -12.51 0.50 13.80
C PHE A 281 -13.29 0.68 15.11
N GLY A 282 -12.78 0.19 16.24
CA GLY A 282 -13.52 0.14 17.51
C GLY A 282 -14.76 -0.76 17.43
N TRP A 283 -15.48 -0.89 18.52
CA TRP A 283 -16.67 -1.75 18.60
C TRP A 283 -17.79 -1.31 17.64
N LEU A 284 -18.02 0.00 17.52
CA LEU A 284 -19.06 0.54 16.63
C LEU A 284 -18.74 0.22 15.16
N GLY A 285 -17.48 0.40 14.76
CA GLY A 285 -17.05 0.08 13.40
C GLY A 285 -17.05 -1.43 13.13
N LEU A 286 -16.74 -2.27 14.13
CA LEU A 286 -16.90 -3.73 13.98
C LEU A 286 -18.37 -4.11 13.74
N ALA A 287 -19.30 -3.59 14.55
CA ALA A 287 -20.73 -3.87 14.39
C ALA A 287 -21.25 -3.35 13.05
N ALA A 288 -20.93 -2.10 12.69
CA ALA A 288 -21.34 -1.50 11.42
C ALA A 288 -20.79 -2.26 10.20
N GLY A 289 -19.52 -2.70 10.27
CA GLY A 289 -18.90 -3.49 9.21
C GLY A 289 -19.52 -4.86 9.04
N ALA A 290 -19.83 -5.56 10.15
CA ALA A 290 -20.52 -6.86 10.12
C ALA A 290 -21.92 -6.74 9.50
N LEU A 291 -22.71 -5.75 9.94
CA LEU A 291 -24.06 -5.48 9.40
C LEU A 291 -23.98 -5.08 7.93
N GLY A 292 -22.98 -4.28 7.56
CA GLY A 292 -22.75 -3.87 6.19
C GLY A 292 -22.31 -5.02 5.28
N ALA A 293 -21.43 -5.90 5.75
CA ALA A 293 -21.05 -7.11 5.03
C ALA A 293 -22.29 -8.00 4.80
N GLY A 294 -23.08 -8.25 5.83
CA GLY A 294 -24.35 -9.00 5.71
C GLY A 294 -25.29 -8.35 4.69
N TRP A 295 -25.45 -7.02 4.74
CA TRP A 295 -26.28 -6.31 3.76
C TRP A 295 -25.72 -6.40 2.32
N LEU A 296 -24.41 -6.30 2.13
CA LEU A 296 -23.78 -6.44 0.82
C LEU A 296 -23.99 -7.85 0.26
N PHE A 297 -23.79 -8.90 1.04
CA PHE A 297 -24.05 -10.28 0.62
C PHE A 297 -25.51 -10.52 0.28
N TRP A 298 -26.44 -9.89 1.01
CA TRP A 298 -27.86 -10.03 0.75
C TRP A 298 -28.33 -9.24 -0.49
N ARG A 299 -27.85 -8.00 -0.68
CA ARG A 299 -28.39 -7.07 -1.69
C ARG A 299 -27.45 -6.76 -2.85
N ARG A 300 -26.17 -7.01 -2.70
CA ARG A 300 -25.11 -6.64 -3.65
C ARG A 300 -24.07 -7.76 -3.81
N LEU A 301 -24.57 -9.00 -3.94
CA LEU A 301 -23.74 -10.20 -3.89
C LEU A 301 -22.50 -10.15 -4.77
N LYS A 302 -22.61 -9.65 -6.02
CA LYS A 302 -21.43 -9.50 -6.91
C LYS A 302 -20.36 -8.57 -6.30
N GLY A 303 -20.79 -7.42 -5.75
CA GLY A 303 -19.89 -6.48 -5.08
C GLY A 303 -19.32 -7.06 -3.78
N ALA A 304 -20.11 -7.80 -3.01
CA ALA A 304 -19.64 -8.49 -1.81
C ALA A 304 -18.56 -9.52 -2.14
N VAL A 305 -18.78 -10.35 -3.18
CA VAL A 305 -17.80 -11.34 -3.63
C VAL A 305 -16.52 -10.67 -4.14
N LEU A 306 -16.63 -9.54 -4.86
CA LEU A 306 -15.45 -8.77 -5.28
C LEU A 306 -14.62 -8.31 -4.08
N LEU A 307 -15.24 -7.71 -3.07
CA LEU A 307 -14.53 -7.15 -1.92
C LEU A 307 -14.03 -8.22 -0.96
N PHE A 308 -14.96 -9.06 -0.49
CA PHE A 308 -14.67 -10.04 0.56
C PHE A 308 -14.01 -11.30 0.01
N GLY A 309 -14.23 -11.64 -1.27
CA GLY A 309 -13.50 -12.69 -1.95
C GLY A 309 -12.02 -12.33 -2.08
N ALA A 310 -11.70 -11.11 -2.52
CA ALA A 310 -10.32 -10.61 -2.55
C ALA A 310 -9.70 -10.58 -1.14
N ALA A 311 -10.44 -10.06 -0.16
CA ALA A 311 -10.00 -10.03 1.23
C ALA A 311 -9.76 -11.43 1.81
N ALA A 312 -10.62 -12.41 1.51
CA ALA A 312 -10.49 -13.77 2.00
C ALA A 312 -9.25 -14.48 1.44
N VAL A 313 -9.00 -14.36 0.12
CA VAL A 313 -7.79 -14.94 -0.50
C VAL A 313 -6.53 -14.29 0.06
N ALA A 314 -6.54 -12.94 0.22
CA ALA A 314 -5.43 -12.24 0.85
C ALA A 314 -5.20 -12.66 2.30
N ALA A 315 -6.29 -12.79 3.09
CA ALA A 315 -6.20 -13.24 4.48
C ALA A 315 -5.61 -14.66 4.58
N ALA A 316 -6.08 -15.59 3.74
CA ALA A 316 -5.54 -16.94 3.68
C ALA A 316 -4.04 -16.94 3.36
N PHE A 317 -3.62 -16.11 2.41
CA PHE A 317 -2.20 -15.94 2.10
C PHE A 317 -1.41 -15.36 3.28
N ILE A 318 -1.85 -14.23 3.86
CA ILE A 318 -1.17 -13.54 4.96
C ILE A 318 -1.01 -14.43 6.19
N LEU A 319 -2.03 -15.20 6.54
CA LEU A 319 -2.00 -16.10 7.69
C LEU A 319 -0.97 -17.22 7.52
N ASN A 320 -0.75 -17.68 6.29
CA ASN A 320 0.14 -18.79 5.95
C ASN A 320 1.54 -18.37 5.52
N TYR A 321 1.77 -17.09 5.22
CA TYR A 321 3.09 -16.57 4.84
C TYR A 321 3.91 -16.25 6.08
N TYR A 322 5.09 -16.83 6.22
CA TYR A 322 5.96 -16.65 7.39
C TYR A 322 6.74 -15.32 7.28
N SER A 323 6.14 -14.21 7.71
CA SER A 323 6.77 -12.89 7.73
C SER A 323 6.53 -12.18 9.06
N ALA A 324 7.50 -11.41 9.53
CA ALA A 324 7.36 -10.55 10.70
C ALA A 324 6.36 -9.39 10.46
N ASN A 325 6.33 -8.88 9.22
CA ASN A 325 5.53 -7.69 8.85
C ASN A 325 4.10 -8.03 8.38
N TRP A 326 3.59 -9.24 8.62
CA TRP A 326 2.28 -9.71 8.16
C TRP A 326 1.10 -8.76 8.49
N ARG A 327 1.21 -7.98 9.57
CA ARG A 327 0.15 -7.07 10.04
C ARG A 327 -0.09 -5.90 9.08
N THR A 328 0.94 -5.40 8.41
CA THR A 328 0.84 -4.29 7.47
C THR A 328 0.08 -4.67 6.20
N TRP A 329 0.03 -5.96 5.86
CA TRP A 329 -0.63 -6.47 4.66
C TRP A 329 -2.15 -6.53 4.78
N TYR A 330 -2.72 -6.23 5.96
CA TYR A 330 -4.16 -6.20 6.19
C TYR A 330 -4.86 -4.96 5.65
N THR A 331 -4.16 -3.97 5.10
CA THR A 331 -4.74 -2.69 4.66
C THR A 331 -5.90 -2.86 3.68
N ALA A 332 -5.81 -3.80 2.72
CA ALA A 332 -6.91 -4.09 1.79
C ALA A 332 -8.13 -4.73 2.46
N LEU A 333 -7.91 -5.52 3.51
CA LEU A 333 -8.99 -6.11 4.31
C LEU A 333 -9.70 -5.02 5.12
N TYR A 334 -8.93 -4.07 5.68
CA TYR A 334 -9.50 -2.89 6.36
C TYR A 334 -10.32 -2.03 5.39
N MET A 335 -9.87 -1.87 4.14
CA MET A 335 -10.65 -1.16 3.12
C MET A 335 -11.99 -1.84 2.83
N ALA A 336 -12.01 -3.16 2.68
CA ALA A 336 -13.25 -3.91 2.46
C ALA A 336 -14.22 -3.72 3.65
N TRP A 337 -13.71 -3.72 4.87
CA TRP A 337 -14.49 -3.50 6.08
C TRP A 337 -15.03 -2.08 6.17
N ALA A 338 -14.23 -1.06 5.92
CA ALA A 338 -14.64 0.34 5.91
C ALA A 338 -15.75 0.60 4.86
N LEU A 339 -15.60 -0.01 3.67
CA LEU A 339 -16.63 0.04 2.62
C LEU A 339 -17.95 -0.61 3.07
N ALA A 340 -17.88 -1.70 3.82
CA ALA A 340 -19.08 -2.32 4.43
C ALA A 340 -19.71 -1.40 5.47
N CYS A 341 -18.93 -0.75 6.35
CA CYS A 341 -19.44 0.26 7.28
C CYS A 341 -20.21 1.37 6.55
N GLY A 342 -19.62 1.93 5.48
CA GLY A 342 -20.25 2.97 4.67
C GLY A 342 -21.53 2.50 3.98
N ALA A 343 -21.54 1.26 3.48
CA ALA A 343 -22.73 0.66 2.86
C ALA A 343 -23.87 0.47 3.86
N PHE A 344 -23.58 0.00 5.06
CA PHE A 344 -24.57 -0.11 6.16
C PHE A 344 -25.11 1.26 6.55
N LEU A 345 -24.24 2.24 6.72
CA LEU A 345 -24.65 3.59 7.07
C LEU A 345 -25.58 4.17 6.02
N ALA A 346 -25.22 4.11 4.74
CA ALA A 346 -26.07 4.58 3.64
C ALA A 346 -27.44 3.90 3.63
N TYR A 347 -27.47 2.59 3.91
CA TYR A 347 -28.71 1.83 4.02
C TYR A 347 -29.54 2.28 5.22
N ALA A 348 -28.97 2.34 6.42
CA ALA A 348 -29.67 2.71 7.65
C ALA A 348 -30.24 4.12 7.59
N CYS A 349 -29.46 5.11 7.11
CA CYS A 349 -29.91 6.49 6.94
C CYS A 349 -31.06 6.60 5.96
N ARG A 350 -31.01 5.82 4.87
CA ARG A 350 -32.13 5.79 3.90
C ARG A 350 -33.40 5.21 4.50
N ARG A 351 -33.30 4.13 5.29
CA ARG A 351 -34.48 3.54 5.99
C ARG A 351 -35.09 4.50 7.01
N LEU A 352 -34.23 5.25 7.72
CA LEU A 352 -34.72 6.31 8.62
C LEU A 352 -35.38 7.46 7.86
N ALA A 353 -34.86 7.83 6.68
CA ALA A 353 -35.42 8.86 5.82
C ALA A 353 -36.80 8.46 5.23
N GLU A 354 -37.07 7.16 5.03
CA GLU A 354 -38.37 6.64 4.63
C GLU A 354 -39.44 6.90 5.72
N VAL A 355 -39.05 6.90 7.00
CA VAL A 355 -39.93 7.27 8.12
C VAL A 355 -40.09 8.80 8.20
N ARG A 356 -38.97 9.51 8.25
CA ARG A 356 -38.90 10.97 8.22
C ARG A 356 -37.55 11.40 7.67
N LEU A 357 -37.56 12.21 6.59
CA LEU A 357 -36.33 12.65 5.93
C LEU A 357 -35.31 13.28 6.90
N GLY A 358 -35.78 14.10 7.84
CA GLY A 358 -34.91 14.72 8.85
C GLY A 358 -34.16 13.73 9.73
N LEU A 359 -34.75 12.56 10.05
CA LEU A 359 -34.07 11.51 10.82
C LEU A 359 -32.92 10.89 10.03
N GLY A 360 -33.13 10.61 8.74
CA GLY A 360 -32.10 10.05 7.88
C GLY A 360 -30.93 11.02 7.69
N VAL A 361 -31.21 12.30 7.50
CA VAL A 361 -30.19 13.36 7.38
C VAL A 361 -29.44 13.53 8.70
N ALA A 362 -30.13 13.60 9.83
CA ALA A 362 -29.49 13.72 11.15
C ALA A 362 -28.58 12.51 11.46
N ALA A 363 -29.02 11.29 11.14
CA ALA A 363 -28.22 10.09 11.30
C ALA A 363 -26.95 10.11 10.42
N ALA A 364 -27.08 10.56 9.17
CA ALA A 364 -25.93 10.69 8.26
C ALA A 364 -24.90 11.72 8.78
N LEU A 365 -25.36 12.87 9.22
CA LEU A 365 -24.50 13.91 9.80
C LEU A 365 -23.83 13.41 11.10
N ALA A 366 -24.58 12.77 12.00
CA ALA A 366 -24.05 12.21 13.23
C ALA A 366 -22.96 11.16 12.98
N ALA A 367 -23.16 10.28 11.98
CA ALA A 367 -22.19 9.26 11.66
C ALA A 367 -20.90 9.84 11.04
N VAL A 368 -21.01 10.84 10.17
CA VAL A 368 -19.83 11.56 9.64
C VAL A 368 -19.11 12.30 10.75
N LEU A 369 -19.85 12.92 11.68
CA LEU A 369 -19.25 13.58 12.85
C LEU A 369 -18.51 12.60 13.76
N VAL A 370 -19.10 11.44 14.07
CA VAL A 370 -18.43 10.39 14.88
C VAL A 370 -17.15 9.91 14.19
N ALA A 371 -17.19 9.70 12.85
CA ALA A 371 -16.00 9.35 12.11
C ALA A 371 -14.93 10.46 12.12
N ALA A 372 -15.33 11.73 12.03
CA ALA A 372 -14.42 12.87 12.13
C ALA A 372 -13.82 13.01 13.55
N LEU A 373 -14.60 12.79 14.61
CA LEU A 373 -14.09 12.75 15.99
C LEU A 373 -13.07 11.63 16.20
N ALA A 374 -13.26 10.46 15.53
CA ALA A 374 -12.27 9.39 15.55
C ALA A 374 -10.94 9.80 14.91
N VAL A 375 -10.97 10.62 13.83
CA VAL A 375 -9.75 11.23 13.25
C VAL A 375 -9.05 12.12 14.28
N SER A 376 -9.80 13.01 14.94
CA SER A 376 -9.25 13.92 15.96
C SER A 376 -8.62 13.16 17.12
N ALA A 377 -9.28 12.12 17.63
CA ALA A 377 -8.77 11.31 18.73
C ALA A 377 -7.47 10.55 18.40
N ARG A 378 -7.25 10.25 17.10
CA ARG A 378 -6.07 9.52 16.62
C ARG A 378 -4.93 10.44 16.18
N PHE A 379 -5.16 11.75 16.10
CA PHE A 379 -4.18 12.70 15.57
C PHE A 379 -2.86 12.64 16.37
N GLY A 380 -2.91 12.77 17.69
CA GLY A 380 -1.71 12.74 18.54
C GLY A 380 -0.90 11.45 18.37
N PRO A 381 -1.50 10.24 18.56
CA PRO A 381 -0.80 8.97 18.40
C PRO A 381 -0.27 8.71 16.99
N ALA A 382 -0.91 9.26 15.95
CA ALA A 382 -0.50 9.06 14.56
C ALA A 382 0.47 10.14 14.05
N ASN A 383 0.63 11.24 14.76
CA ASN A 383 1.52 12.33 14.38
C ASN A 383 2.98 11.91 14.50
N ARG A 384 3.72 12.05 13.41
CA ARG A 384 5.16 11.74 13.29
C ARG A 384 5.98 12.96 12.89
N SER A 385 5.39 14.17 12.91
CA SER A 385 6.10 15.40 12.53
C SER A 385 7.30 15.71 13.41
N ASP A 386 7.36 15.17 14.63
CA ASP A 386 8.46 15.31 15.57
C ASP A 386 9.25 14.02 15.77
N PHE A 387 9.33 13.15 14.77
CA PHE A 387 9.96 11.83 14.89
C PHE A 387 11.36 11.80 14.24
N PRO A 388 12.43 12.28 14.87
CA PRO A 388 13.79 12.23 14.35
C PRO A 388 14.54 10.95 14.72
N TYR A 389 13.98 10.07 15.54
CA TYR A 389 14.71 9.01 16.25
C TYR A 389 15.50 8.06 15.35
N ALA A 390 15.00 7.80 14.14
CA ALA A 390 15.70 6.93 13.21
C ALA A 390 16.96 7.62 12.63
N GLU A 391 16.88 8.92 12.35
CA GLU A 391 18.04 9.72 11.95
C GLU A 391 19.01 9.96 13.10
N ASP A 392 18.52 10.19 14.30
CA ASP A 392 19.36 10.34 15.50
C ASP A 392 20.15 9.06 15.78
N ALA A 393 19.50 7.88 15.64
CA ALA A 393 20.17 6.59 15.78
C ALA A 393 21.26 6.42 14.72
N ALA A 394 20.98 6.76 13.47
CA ALA A 394 21.96 6.73 12.38
C ALA A 394 23.10 7.76 12.62
N GLY A 395 22.76 8.96 13.09
CA GLY A 395 23.72 9.99 13.47
C GLY A 395 24.65 9.54 14.59
N ASN A 396 24.16 8.78 15.57
CA ASN A 396 24.98 8.19 16.62
C ASN A 396 25.97 7.16 16.06
N VAL A 397 25.54 6.34 15.11
CA VAL A 397 26.46 5.43 14.41
C VAL A 397 27.55 6.24 13.70
N PHE A 398 27.19 7.31 12.97
CA PHE A 398 28.16 8.15 12.25
C PHE A 398 29.17 8.85 13.15
N ARG A 399 28.86 9.07 14.43
CA ARG A 399 29.82 9.65 15.40
C ARG A 399 30.90 8.69 15.84
N VAL A 400 30.62 7.39 15.79
CA VAL A 400 31.54 6.35 16.28
C VAL A 400 32.34 5.68 15.16
N ILE A 401 31.84 5.68 13.92
CA ILE A 401 32.57 5.12 12.78
C ILE A 401 33.64 6.12 12.30
N GLY A 402 34.85 5.59 12.01
CA GLY A 402 35.96 6.37 11.52
C GLY A 402 35.74 7.01 10.15
N PRO A 403 36.63 7.90 9.70
CA PRO A 403 36.62 8.45 8.36
C PRO A 403 36.86 7.36 7.33
N ARG A 404 36.17 7.45 6.18
CA ARG A 404 36.27 6.50 5.06
C ARG A 404 35.92 5.05 5.45
N ALA A 405 35.07 4.90 6.46
CA ALA A 405 34.60 3.59 6.90
C ALA A 405 33.75 2.90 5.83
N THR A 406 33.77 1.57 5.85
CA THR A 406 32.81 0.77 5.11
C THR A 406 31.72 0.31 6.04
N PHE A 407 30.47 0.56 5.68
CA PHE A 407 29.30 0.14 6.41
C PHE A 407 28.56 -0.92 5.63
N ILE A 408 28.40 -2.09 6.20
CA ILE A 408 27.72 -3.22 5.58
C ILE A 408 26.26 -3.21 6.03
N LEU A 409 25.37 -3.09 5.06
CA LEU A 409 23.92 -3.14 5.27
C LEU A 409 23.47 -4.59 5.34
N SER A 410 23.01 -5.04 6.51
CA SER A 410 22.32 -6.31 6.66
C SER A 410 20.81 -6.13 6.54
N TYR A 411 20.13 -7.01 5.80
CA TYR A 411 18.67 -6.99 5.68
C TYR A 411 17.97 -7.18 7.03
N GLU A 412 18.51 -8.04 7.90
CA GLU A 412 17.92 -8.29 9.23
C GLU A 412 18.08 -7.11 10.19
N GLY A 413 19.05 -6.23 9.94
CA GLY A 413 19.25 -4.97 10.66
C GLY A 413 18.48 -3.79 10.08
N SER A 414 17.51 -3.99 9.21
CA SER A 414 16.83 -2.94 8.42
C SER A 414 16.23 -1.78 9.26
N ALA A 415 15.88 -2.04 10.52
CA ALA A 415 15.39 -1.01 11.42
C ALA A 415 16.35 0.19 11.55
N VAL A 416 17.66 -0.06 11.62
CA VAL A 416 18.70 0.99 11.74
C VAL A 416 19.44 1.22 10.43
N THR A 417 19.70 0.16 9.66
CA THR A 417 20.47 0.24 8.41
C THR A 417 19.74 1.00 7.32
N GLY A 418 18.41 0.92 7.27
CA GLY A 418 17.60 1.70 6.35
C GLY A 418 17.81 3.22 6.49
N PRO A 419 17.61 3.80 7.69
CA PRO A 419 17.91 5.22 7.95
C PRO A 419 19.36 5.61 7.64
N ILE A 420 20.35 4.77 7.97
CA ILE A 420 21.77 5.02 7.63
C ILE A 420 21.94 5.11 6.11
N ALA A 421 21.37 4.15 5.38
CA ALA A 421 21.44 4.14 3.93
C ALA A 421 20.79 5.38 3.29
N ALA A 422 19.65 5.83 3.83
CA ALA A 422 18.97 7.04 3.39
C ALA A 422 19.84 8.29 3.63
N LEU A 423 20.39 8.44 4.84
CA LEU A 423 21.22 9.61 5.21
C LEU A 423 22.49 9.71 4.39
N VAL A 424 23.23 8.61 4.22
CA VAL A 424 24.45 8.62 3.40
C VAL A 424 24.14 8.95 1.95
N THR A 425 23.03 8.42 1.41
CA THR A 425 22.72 8.55 0.00
C THR A 425 22.00 9.86 -0.34
N ALA A 426 20.93 10.18 0.38
CA ALA A 426 20.03 11.28 0.03
C ALA A 426 20.36 12.59 0.72
N SER A 427 21.03 12.56 1.87
CA SER A 427 21.39 13.74 2.64
C SER A 427 22.89 14.07 2.59
N TYR A 428 23.70 13.21 1.95
CA TYR A 428 25.17 13.34 1.90
C TYR A 428 25.82 13.55 3.28
N ALA A 429 25.21 12.98 4.33
CA ALA A 429 25.67 13.21 5.70
C ALA A 429 27.10 12.69 5.94
N ARG A 430 27.47 11.58 5.26
CA ARG A 430 28.80 10.99 5.31
C ARG A 430 29.19 10.44 3.93
N PRO A 431 29.52 11.32 2.97
CA PRO A 431 29.91 10.90 1.61
C PRO A 431 31.20 10.10 1.57
N ASP A 432 31.99 10.13 2.65
CA ASP A 432 33.20 9.34 2.84
C ASP A 432 32.92 7.86 3.24
N VAL A 433 31.71 7.53 3.62
CA VAL A 433 31.33 6.16 4.06
C VAL A 433 30.87 5.35 2.86
N LEU A 434 31.52 4.20 2.66
CA LEU A 434 31.11 3.25 1.63
C LEU A 434 29.99 2.36 2.19
N LEU A 435 28.83 2.34 1.53
CA LEU A 435 27.73 1.43 1.86
C LEU A 435 27.80 0.19 0.97
N ILE A 436 27.91 -0.98 1.61
CA ILE A 436 27.84 -2.28 0.92
C ILE A 436 26.58 -3.01 1.37
N ASP A 437 25.87 -3.52 0.38
CA ASP A 437 24.65 -4.30 0.60
C ASP A 437 25.02 -5.79 0.72
N ALA A 438 24.89 -6.34 1.93
CA ALA A 438 25.23 -7.74 2.23
C ALA A 438 24.30 -8.77 1.56
N ALA A 439 23.18 -8.34 0.97
CA ALA A 439 22.27 -9.26 0.25
C ALA A 439 22.89 -9.83 -1.03
N GLY A 440 24.01 -9.25 -1.51
CA GLY A 440 24.80 -9.80 -2.60
C GLY A 440 26.02 -10.57 -2.09
N THR A 441 25.86 -11.79 -1.59
CA THR A 441 26.93 -12.63 -1.03
C THR A 441 28.23 -12.71 -1.88
N ARG A 442 28.18 -12.43 -3.17
CA ARG A 442 29.35 -12.37 -4.04
C ARG A 442 30.10 -11.04 -3.93
N GLN A 443 29.40 -9.91 -3.82
CA GLN A 443 30.01 -8.59 -3.61
C GLN A 443 30.69 -8.51 -2.25
N PHE A 444 30.19 -9.25 -1.30
CA PHE A 444 30.76 -9.35 0.03
C PHE A 444 32.12 -10.07 0.01
N ARG A 445 32.25 -11.18 -0.71
CA ARG A 445 33.55 -11.88 -0.93
C ARG A 445 34.54 -11.01 -1.70
N ASP A 446 34.12 -10.48 -2.83
CA ASP A 446 34.97 -9.65 -3.68
C ASP A 446 35.48 -8.41 -2.90
N PHE A 447 34.70 -7.92 -1.94
CA PHE A 447 35.09 -6.79 -1.09
C PHE A 447 36.13 -7.20 -0.03
N PHE A 448 35.99 -8.34 0.62
CA PHE A 448 36.97 -8.83 1.59
C PHE A 448 38.32 -9.14 0.96
N ASP A 449 38.30 -9.66 -0.25
CA ASP A 449 39.52 -9.89 -1.03
C ASP A 449 40.24 -8.57 -1.37
N LEU A 450 39.50 -7.45 -1.40
CA LEU A 450 40.02 -6.12 -1.77
C LEU A 450 40.49 -5.27 -0.58
N VAL A 451 39.89 -5.38 0.61
CA VAL A 451 40.03 -4.37 1.69
C VAL A 451 40.73 -4.91 2.93
N GLY A 452 40.80 -6.24 3.13
CA GLY A 452 41.35 -6.85 4.34
C GLY A 452 40.54 -6.56 5.63
N GLU A 453 40.80 -7.27 6.67
CA GLU A 453 40.01 -7.32 7.93
C GLU A 453 40.02 -6.00 8.77
N GLU A 454 40.91 -5.05 8.47
CA GLU A 454 41.20 -3.94 9.41
C GLU A 454 40.14 -2.81 9.46
N TYR A 455 39.12 -2.80 8.57
CA TYR A 455 38.23 -1.64 8.42
C TYR A 455 36.72 -1.94 8.56
N LEU A 456 36.36 -3.04 9.20
CA LEU A 456 34.95 -3.46 9.28
C LEU A 456 34.28 -3.08 10.59
N TYR A 457 33.27 -2.22 10.51
CA TYR A 457 32.32 -2.00 11.59
C TYR A 457 31.00 -2.69 11.25
N MET A 458 30.66 -3.73 12.00
CA MET A 458 29.39 -4.45 11.87
C MET A 458 28.43 -4.06 12.98
N PRO A 459 27.12 -3.83 12.70
CA PRO A 459 26.13 -3.73 13.77
C PRO A 459 26.10 -5.01 14.60
N ALA A 460 25.91 -4.90 15.92
CA ALA A 460 25.89 -6.05 16.83
C ALA A 460 24.88 -7.14 16.41
N ALA A 461 23.76 -6.76 15.77
CA ALA A 461 22.80 -7.69 15.21
C ALA A 461 23.37 -8.51 14.03
N ALA A 462 24.21 -7.92 13.19
CA ALA A 462 24.87 -8.63 12.09
C ALA A 462 25.95 -9.62 12.60
N CYS A 463 26.54 -9.34 13.78
CA CYS A 463 27.50 -10.26 14.43
C CYS A 463 26.84 -11.54 14.99
N ALA A 464 25.54 -11.52 15.24
CA ALA A 464 24.77 -12.66 15.73
C ALA A 464 24.19 -13.53 14.60
N ASP A 465 24.41 -13.18 13.34
CA ASP A 465 23.74 -13.75 12.20
C ASP A 465 24.52 -14.94 11.60
N ARG A 466 23.78 -15.93 11.11
CA ARG A 466 24.32 -17.11 10.37
C ARG A 466 25.26 -16.72 9.22
N TYR A 467 25.16 -15.49 8.72
CA TYR A 467 26.06 -14.97 7.69
C TYR A 467 27.49 -14.75 8.22
N VAL A 468 27.66 -14.41 9.50
CA VAL A 468 28.98 -14.28 10.13
C VAL A 468 29.60 -15.68 10.34
N GLU A 469 28.78 -16.67 10.76
CA GLU A 469 29.26 -18.05 10.89
C GLU A 469 29.67 -18.66 9.54
N ALA A 470 28.88 -18.42 8.48
CA ALA A 470 29.18 -18.85 7.10
C ALA A 470 30.34 -18.07 6.48
N PHE A 471 30.68 -16.93 7.05
CA PHE A 471 31.75 -16.04 6.60
C PHE A 471 33.08 -16.36 7.31
N MET A 472 33.02 -16.74 8.59
CA MET A 472 34.18 -17.12 9.38
C MET A 472 34.59 -18.59 9.18
N ALA A 473 33.77 -19.43 8.52
CA ALA A 473 34.04 -20.80 8.13
C ALA A 473 34.55 -20.91 6.70
#